data_d3ac0a192674a2235280c9080e93298f
#
_entry.id   d3ac0a192674a2235280c9080e93298f
#
_cell.length_a   1.000
_cell.length_b   1.000
_cell.length_c   1.000
_cell.angle_alpha   90.00
_cell.angle_beta   90.00
_cell.angle_gamma   90.00
#
_symmetry.space_group_name_H-M   'P 1'
#
loop_
_entity.id
_entity.type
_entity.pdbx_description
1 polymer ?
#
loop_
_entity_poly.entity_id
_entity_poly.type
_entity_poly.pdbx_seq_one_letter_code
_entity_poly.pdbx_strand_id
1 'polypeptide(L)'
;MKIFSLNVWFDDFIKEERTKILIDYIKNNNFDVLCFQEITTYVISKIYKKIEKEYPFIHIDLDEDFYGVCIISKNIMKNKNIYSFKNSKMRRSLIYCEIDNIIISTTHLESEFNKFNNNKIKQFNDSITLLNKFDKVVFISDTNLQKKDCDKIKYDNFIDVYDLGFDKTKYTYDGVDNPLLSNKIRSRI
;
A
#
# COMPACT_ATOMS: atom_id res chain seq x y z
N MET A 1 12.21 -12.96 3.19
CA MET A 1 11.10 -12.09 3.68
C MET A 1 9.93 -12.24 2.72
N LYS A 2 8.77 -12.62 3.24
CA LYS A 2 7.51 -12.75 2.48
C LYS A 2 6.62 -11.56 2.85
N ILE A 3 6.31 -10.70 1.88
CA ILE A 3 5.56 -9.47 2.08
C ILE A 3 4.19 -9.59 1.42
N PHE A 4 3.15 -9.12 2.10
CA PHE A 4 1.80 -9.03 1.58
C PHE A 4 1.35 -7.57 1.54
N SER A 5 0.75 -7.15 0.45
CA SER A 5 0.15 -5.83 0.32
C SER A 5 -1.27 -5.90 -0.19
N LEU A 6 -2.13 -5.08 0.38
CA LEU A 6 -3.53 -4.98 -0.02
C LEU A 6 -4.11 -3.60 0.30
N ASN A 7 -4.77 -2.98 -0.68
CA ASN A 7 -5.75 -1.94 -0.41
C ASN A 7 -7.00 -2.63 0.15
N VAL A 8 -7.33 -2.35 1.43
CA VAL A 8 -8.41 -3.05 2.14
C VAL A 8 -9.80 -2.49 1.85
N TRP A 9 -9.86 -1.37 1.10
CA TRP A 9 -11.09 -0.66 0.76
C TRP A 9 -11.87 -0.16 1.99
N PHE A 10 -11.80 1.13 2.24
CA PHE A 10 -12.36 1.78 3.43
C PHE A 10 -13.89 1.71 3.55
N ASP A 11 -14.62 1.42 2.46
CA ASP A 11 -16.08 1.38 2.41
C ASP A 11 -16.69 0.38 3.38
N ASP A 12 -17.86 0.71 3.92
CA ASP A 12 -18.56 -0.09 4.91
C ASP A 12 -19.25 -1.34 4.33
N PHE A 13 -19.36 -1.45 3.01
CA PHE A 13 -20.01 -2.58 2.37
C PHE A 13 -19.32 -3.90 2.73
N ILE A 14 -20.09 -4.82 3.37
CA ILE A 14 -19.60 -6.12 3.87
C ILE A 14 -18.24 -6.07 4.57
N LYS A 15 -17.97 -4.97 5.28
CA LYS A 15 -16.66 -4.70 5.90
C LYS A 15 -16.25 -5.77 6.92
N GLU A 16 -17.21 -6.28 7.68
CA GLU A 16 -16.95 -7.32 8.70
C GLU A 16 -16.50 -8.62 8.05
N GLU A 17 -17.19 -9.07 7.00
CA GLU A 17 -16.89 -10.29 6.28
C GLU A 17 -15.53 -10.19 5.57
N ARG A 18 -15.27 -9.05 4.89
CA ARG A 18 -13.98 -8.79 4.26
C ARG A 18 -12.83 -8.82 5.28
N THR A 19 -13.04 -8.18 6.45
CA THR A 19 -12.04 -8.17 7.53
C THR A 19 -11.78 -9.57 8.07
N LYS A 20 -12.81 -10.39 8.25
CA LYS A 20 -12.67 -11.78 8.70
C LYS A 20 -11.89 -12.62 7.69
N ILE A 21 -12.24 -12.54 6.40
CA ILE A 21 -11.55 -13.26 5.34
C ILE A 21 -10.06 -12.84 5.29
N LEU A 22 -9.77 -11.55 5.43
CA LEU A 22 -8.40 -11.04 5.44
C LEU A 22 -7.59 -11.59 6.63
N ILE A 23 -8.19 -11.63 7.84
CA ILE A 23 -7.54 -12.21 9.03
C ILE A 23 -7.21 -13.69 8.79
N ASP A 24 -8.16 -14.45 8.26
CA ASP A 24 -7.97 -15.87 7.98
C ASP A 24 -6.88 -16.08 6.91
N TYR A 25 -6.87 -15.23 5.88
CA TYR A 25 -5.84 -15.25 4.85
C TYR A 25 -4.44 -14.97 5.41
N ILE A 26 -4.30 -13.95 6.27
CA ILE A 26 -3.03 -13.61 6.92
C ILE A 26 -2.51 -14.80 7.73
N LYS A 27 -3.36 -15.41 8.57
CA LYS A 27 -2.99 -16.54 9.42
C LYS A 27 -2.57 -17.78 8.64
N ASN A 28 -3.19 -18.02 7.49
CA ASN A 28 -2.92 -19.21 6.69
C ASN A 28 -1.70 -19.08 5.77
N ASN A 29 -1.14 -17.88 5.59
CA ASN A 29 -0.09 -17.64 4.59
C ASN A 29 1.30 -17.32 5.16
N ASN A 30 1.46 -17.18 6.46
CA ASN A 30 2.74 -16.97 7.14
C ASN A 30 3.60 -15.87 6.48
N PHE A 31 3.06 -14.66 6.37
CA PHE A 31 3.79 -13.48 5.90
C PHE A 31 4.75 -12.96 6.98
N ASP A 32 5.83 -12.31 6.59
CA ASP A 32 6.75 -11.62 7.51
C ASP A 32 6.32 -10.18 7.74
N VAL A 33 5.83 -9.52 6.68
CA VAL A 33 5.41 -8.11 6.68
C VAL A 33 4.08 -7.96 5.93
N LEU A 34 3.21 -7.11 6.46
CA LEU A 34 1.92 -6.74 5.90
C LEU A 34 1.92 -5.23 5.64
N CYS A 35 1.52 -4.81 4.44
CA CYS A 35 1.36 -3.41 4.05
C CYS A 35 -0.09 -3.19 3.62
N PHE A 36 -0.80 -2.29 4.31
CA PHE A 36 -2.20 -2.01 3.97
C PHE A 36 -2.39 -0.56 3.57
N GLN A 37 -3.26 -0.35 2.59
CA GLN A 37 -3.77 0.94 2.17
C GLN A 37 -5.28 0.99 2.43
N GLU A 38 -5.82 2.17 2.58
CA GLU A 38 -7.22 2.43 2.98
C GLU A 38 -7.62 1.77 4.30
N ILE A 39 -6.65 1.61 5.21
CA ILE A 39 -6.92 1.06 6.53
C ILE A 39 -7.71 2.06 7.37
N THR A 40 -8.79 1.63 8.00
CA THR A 40 -9.58 2.43 8.95
C THR A 40 -9.31 2.01 10.38
N THR A 41 -9.64 2.87 11.36
CA THR A 41 -9.53 2.54 12.79
C THR A 41 -10.27 1.25 13.14
N TYR A 42 -11.45 1.05 12.57
CA TYR A 42 -12.22 -0.19 12.77
C TYR A 42 -11.46 -1.42 12.28
N VAL A 43 -11.03 -1.40 11.00
CA VAL A 43 -10.38 -2.56 10.36
C VAL A 43 -9.07 -2.91 11.06
N ILE A 44 -8.22 -1.91 11.33
CA ILE A 44 -6.93 -2.16 11.98
C ILE A 44 -7.11 -2.73 13.40
N SER A 45 -8.06 -2.22 14.18
CA SER A 45 -8.32 -2.73 15.52
C SER A 45 -8.74 -4.20 15.52
N LYS A 46 -9.57 -4.60 14.56
CA LYS A 46 -10.03 -6.00 14.41
C LYS A 46 -8.90 -6.93 13.96
N ILE A 47 -8.11 -6.51 12.97
CA ILE A 47 -6.99 -7.29 12.47
C ILE A 47 -5.94 -7.44 13.58
N TYR A 48 -5.47 -6.31 14.13
CA TYR A 48 -4.35 -6.31 15.07
C TYR A 48 -4.64 -7.14 16.32
N LYS A 49 -5.83 -7.01 16.90
CA LYS A 49 -6.26 -7.85 18.03
C LYS A 49 -6.13 -9.36 17.77
N LYS A 50 -6.19 -9.80 16.52
CA LYS A 50 -6.13 -11.22 16.14
C LYS A 50 -4.74 -11.71 15.78
N ILE A 51 -3.81 -10.80 15.49
CA ILE A 51 -2.47 -11.14 15.01
C ILE A 51 -1.35 -10.56 15.87
N GLU A 52 -1.61 -9.69 16.86
CA GLU A 52 -0.60 -8.94 17.63
C GLU A 52 0.48 -9.83 18.29
N LYS A 53 0.12 -11.06 18.69
CA LYS A 53 1.07 -11.99 19.28
C LYS A 53 2.13 -12.46 18.28
N GLU A 54 1.75 -12.60 17.02
CA GLU A 54 2.62 -13.04 15.94
C GLU A 54 3.27 -11.85 15.23
N TYR A 55 2.57 -10.72 15.17
CA TYR A 55 2.99 -9.49 14.53
C TYR A 55 3.00 -8.31 15.51
N PRO A 56 3.96 -8.27 16.46
CA PRO A 56 3.94 -7.29 17.54
C PRO A 56 4.32 -5.87 17.12
N PHE A 57 4.86 -5.68 15.92
CA PHE A 57 5.35 -4.39 15.48
C PHE A 57 4.41 -3.76 14.45
N ILE A 58 4.03 -2.50 14.69
CA ILE A 58 3.18 -1.71 13.79
C ILE A 58 3.76 -0.31 13.58
N HIS A 59 3.68 0.15 12.34
CA HIS A 59 3.90 1.53 11.93
C HIS A 59 2.71 1.98 11.09
N ILE A 60 2.04 3.06 11.50
CA ILE A 60 0.77 3.47 10.93
C ILE A 60 0.72 4.99 10.79
N ASP A 61 0.15 5.47 9.70
CA ASP A 61 -0.33 6.84 9.51
C ASP A 61 -1.81 6.77 9.16
N LEU A 62 -2.63 7.17 10.10
CA LEU A 62 -4.07 7.04 10.06
C LEU A 62 -4.72 8.31 10.62
N ASP A 63 -5.58 8.92 9.82
CA ASP A 63 -6.48 9.99 10.27
C ASP A 63 -7.75 9.33 10.87
N GLU A 64 -8.14 9.75 12.08
CA GLU A 64 -9.27 9.15 12.81
C GLU A 64 -10.59 9.22 12.03
N ASP A 65 -10.79 10.29 11.26
CA ASP A 65 -12.00 10.54 10.48
C ASP A 65 -11.97 9.92 9.08
N PHE A 66 -10.85 9.30 8.68
CA PHE A 66 -10.64 8.81 7.33
C PHE A 66 -10.04 7.41 7.31
N TYR A 67 -9.10 7.23 6.43
CA TYR A 67 -8.32 6.01 6.27
C TYR A 67 -6.86 6.38 5.99
N GLY A 68 -5.99 5.44 6.24
CA GLY A 68 -4.55 5.64 6.12
C GLY A 68 -3.82 4.45 5.55
N VAL A 69 -2.54 4.38 5.90
CA VAL A 69 -1.64 3.30 5.52
C VAL A 69 -0.96 2.71 6.74
N CYS A 70 -0.63 1.42 6.71
CA CYS A 70 0.15 0.83 7.78
C CYS A 70 1.09 -0.28 7.29
N ILE A 71 2.16 -0.48 8.07
CA ILE A 71 3.09 -1.61 7.98
C ILE A 71 3.00 -2.38 9.29
N ILE A 72 2.83 -3.69 9.21
CA ILE A 72 2.79 -4.58 10.37
C ILE A 72 3.82 -5.68 10.14
N SER A 73 4.61 -6.04 11.16
CA SER A 73 5.73 -6.98 11.01
C SER A 73 5.85 -7.94 12.19
N LYS A 74 6.35 -9.15 11.89
CA LYS A 74 6.86 -10.09 12.91
C LYS A 74 8.17 -9.62 13.51
N ASN A 75 9.02 -8.97 12.71
CA ASN A 75 10.36 -8.54 13.09
C ASN A 75 10.37 -7.08 13.52
N ILE A 76 11.38 -6.74 14.32
CA ILE A 76 11.56 -5.40 14.89
C ILE A 76 11.65 -4.36 13.78
N MET A 77 10.87 -3.30 13.93
CA MET A 77 10.93 -2.10 13.10
C MET A 77 11.83 -1.06 13.72
N LYS A 78 12.82 -0.58 12.96
CA LYS A 78 13.69 0.54 13.32
C LYS A 78 13.40 1.73 12.39
N ASN A 79 13.88 2.91 12.75
CA ASN A 79 13.87 4.10 11.88
C ASN A 79 12.51 4.35 11.22
N LYS A 80 11.43 4.29 12.01
CA LYS A 80 10.07 4.56 11.53
C LYS A 80 9.92 6.03 11.15
N ASN A 81 9.44 6.31 9.94
CA ASN A 81 9.25 7.66 9.44
C ASN A 81 7.93 7.79 8.66
N ILE A 82 7.40 9.01 8.66
CA ILE A 82 6.23 9.41 7.89
C ILE A 82 6.63 10.65 7.08
N TYR A 83 6.44 10.58 5.76
CA TYR A 83 6.63 11.70 4.85
C TYR A 83 5.29 12.12 4.28
N SER A 84 4.74 13.24 4.76
CA SER A 84 3.47 13.78 4.27
C SER A 84 3.68 14.53 2.95
N PHE A 85 2.90 14.20 1.93
CA PHE A 85 3.00 14.88 0.63
C PHE A 85 2.36 16.27 0.69
N LYS A 86 3.17 17.32 0.52
CA LYS A 86 2.72 18.72 0.58
C LYS A 86 1.65 19.07 -0.44
N ASN A 87 1.59 18.35 -1.55
CA ASN A 87 0.64 18.54 -2.64
C ASN A 87 -0.60 17.64 -2.52
N SER A 88 -0.73 16.87 -1.46
CA SER A 88 -1.88 15.99 -1.27
C SER A 88 -3.13 16.77 -0.88
N LYS A 89 -4.25 16.43 -1.53
CA LYS A 89 -5.59 16.89 -1.18
C LYS A 89 -6.34 15.86 -0.33
N MET A 90 -5.86 14.61 -0.34
CA MET A 90 -6.45 13.47 0.35
C MET A 90 -5.58 13.04 1.56
N ARG A 91 -4.72 13.94 2.07
CA ARG A 91 -3.84 13.70 3.23
C ARG A 91 -2.93 12.49 3.07
N ARG A 92 -2.43 12.26 1.83
CA ARG A 92 -1.55 11.13 1.54
C ARG A 92 -0.16 11.31 2.13
N SER A 93 0.41 10.20 2.57
CA SER A 93 1.77 10.10 3.09
C SER A 93 2.46 8.85 2.58
N LEU A 94 3.78 8.87 2.59
CA LEU A 94 4.64 7.70 2.48
C LEU A 94 5.11 7.34 3.89
N ILE A 95 4.86 6.13 4.34
CA ILE A 95 5.46 5.60 5.56
C ILE A 95 6.54 4.59 5.21
N TYR A 96 7.62 4.58 5.98
CA TYR A 96 8.68 3.61 5.82
C TYR A 96 9.38 3.30 7.14
N CYS A 97 9.93 2.11 7.23
CA CYS A 97 10.74 1.66 8.37
C CYS A 97 11.79 0.66 7.90
N GLU A 98 12.77 0.43 8.73
CA GLU A 98 13.79 -0.58 8.51
C GLU A 98 13.42 -1.89 9.21
N ILE A 99 13.42 -2.99 8.45
CA ILE A 99 13.20 -4.36 8.93
C ILE A 99 14.30 -5.24 8.33
N ASP A 100 15.09 -5.91 9.16
CA ASP A 100 16.18 -6.80 8.73
C ASP A 100 17.17 -6.13 7.74
N ASN A 101 17.52 -4.86 8.00
CA ASN A 101 18.39 -4.02 7.17
C ASN A 101 17.84 -3.75 5.75
N ILE A 102 16.52 -3.81 5.58
CA ILE A 102 15.82 -3.45 4.34
C ILE A 102 14.79 -2.37 4.71
N ILE A 103 14.72 -1.32 3.94
CA ILE A 103 13.66 -0.32 4.06
C ILE A 103 12.40 -0.88 3.41
N ILE A 104 11.37 -1.04 4.21
CA ILE A 104 10.02 -1.38 3.73
C ILE A 104 9.21 -0.10 3.75
N SER A 105 8.57 0.19 2.64
CA SER A 105 7.78 1.41 2.49
C SER A 105 6.45 1.16 1.81
N THR A 106 5.44 1.91 2.22
CA THR A 106 4.11 1.86 1.60
C THR A 106 3.47 3.25 1.57
N THR A 107 2.61 3.45 0.59
CA THR A 107 1.78 4.64 0.44
C THR A 107 0.49 4.29 -0.28
N HIS A 108 -0.48 5.21 -0.24
CA HIS A 108 -1.61 5.25 -1.15
C HIS A 108 -1.61 6.61 -1.82
N LEU A 109 -1.26 6.66 -3.09
CA LEU A 109 -1.16 7.92 -3.81
C LEU A 109 -2.54 8.51 -4.13
N GLU A 110 -2.57 9.78 -4.51
CA GLU A 110 -3.80 10.48 -4.87
C GLU A 110 -4.59 9.72 -5.95
N SER A 111 -5.88 9.47 -5.68
CA SER A 111 -6.83 8.90 -6.64
C SER A 111 -7.57 10.02 -7.38
N GLU A 112 -6.90 10.64 -8.34
CA GLU A 112 -7.45 11.81 -9.02
C GLU A 112 -8.44 11.43 -10.11
N PHE A 113 -9.68 11.85 -9.94
CA PHE A 113 -10.71 11.76 -10.98
C PHE A 113 -10.58 12.87 -12.03
N ASN A 114 -9.81 13.93 -11.78
CA ASN A 114 -9.61 15.05 -12.70
C ASN A 114 -8.41 14.84 -13.62
N LYS A 115 -8.65 14.88 -14.93
CA LYS A 115 -7.68 14.66 -16.01
C LYS A 115 -6.44 15.58 -15.99
N PHE A 116 -6.44 16.65 -15.20
CA PHE A 116 -5.40 17.69 -15.19
C PHE A 116 -4.52 17.71 -13.94
N ASN A 117 -4.74 16.82 -13.00
CA ASN A 117 -4.01 16.85 -11.75
C ASN A 117 -2.93 15.73 -11.73
N ASN A 118 -1.67 16.12 -11.71
CA ASN A 118 -0.51 15.23 -11.74
C ASN A 118 0.03 14.95 -10.32
N ASN A 119 -0.78 15.12 -9.27
CA ASN A 119 -0.31 14.99 -7.89
C ASN A 119 0.25 13.58 -7.63
N LYS A 120 -0.43 12.52 -8.08
CA LYS A 120 0.04 11.14 -7.91
C LYS A 120 1.41 10.89 -8.58
N ILE A 121 1.64 11.48 -9.77
CA ILE A 121 2.92 11.37 -10.47
C ILE A 121 4.02 12.05 -9.66
N LYS A 122 3.73 13.26 -9.16
CA LYS A 122 4.67 13.97 -8.30
C LYS A 122 4.92 13.22 -7.00
N GLN A 123 3.87 12.71 -6.35
CA GLN A 123 3.99 11.92 -5.12
C GLN A 123 4.82 10.64 -5.35
N PHE A 124 4.63 9.96 -6.49
CA PHE A 124 5.45 8.82 -6.87
C PHE A 124 6.92 9.22 -7.01
N ASN A 125 7.22 10.25 -7.81
CA ASN A 125 8.59 10.71 -8.02
C ASN A 125 9.25 11.22 -6.73
N ASP A 126 8.51 11.91 -5.85
CA ASP A 126 8.97 12.33 -4.53
C ASP A 126 9.30 11.09 -3.66
N SER A 127 8.48 10.04 -3.71
CA SER A 127 8.72 8.78 -3.00
C SER A 127 9.99 8.10 -3.48
N ILE A 128 10.17 7.95 -4.79
CA ILE A 128 11.38 7.36 -5.38
C ILE A 128 12.62 8.18 -5.00
N THR A 129 12.56 9.51 -5.10
CA THR A 129 13.67 10.40 -4.73
C THR A 129 14.05 10.26 -3.25
N LEU A 130 13.06 10.15 -2.37
CA LEU A 130 13.30 9.96 -0.94
C LEU A 130 13.92 8.59 -0.66
N LEU A 131 13.37 7.54 -1.25
CA LEU A 131 13.76 6.16 -0.99
C LEU A 131 15.09 5.79 -1.64
N ASN A 132 15.49 6.48 -2.71
CA ASN A 132 16.75 6.25 -3.42
C ASN A 132 18.01 6.59 -2.58
N LYS A 133 17.81 7.14 -1.38
CA LYS A 133 18.89 7.40 -0.41
C LYS A 133 19.34 6.15 0.35
N PHE A 134 18.61 5.04 0.21
CA PHE A 134 18.86 3.79 0.92
C PHE A 134 19.30 2.70 -0.06
N ASP A 135 20.20 1.83 0.39
CA ASP A 135 20.79 0.78 -0.46
C ASP A 135 19.82 -0.36 -0.79
N LYS A 136 18.93 -0.68 0.16
CA LYS A 136 18.00 -1.81 0.04
C LYS A 136 16.60 -1.34 0.39
N VAL A 137 15.74 -1.29 -0.60
CA VAL A 137 14.37 -0.79 -0.47
C VAL A 137 13.38 -1.72 -1.14
N VAL A 138 12.25 -1.93 -0.48
CA VAL A 138 11.05 -2.48 -1.09
C VAL A 138 9.95 -1.43 -0.97
N PHE A 139 9.51 -0.91 -2.12
CA PHE A 139 8.41 0.04 -2.22
C PHE A 139 7.16 -0.65 -2.72
N ILE A 140 6.13 -0.68 -1.90
CA ILE A 140 4.87 -1.37 -2.16
C ILE A 140 3.73 -0.39 -1.90
N SER A 141 2.88 -0.17 -2.89
CA SER A 141 1.85 0.85 -2.73
C SER A 141 0.66 0.65 -3.66
N ASP A 142 -0.47 1.24 -3.29
CA ASP A 142 -1.52 1.56 -4.25
C ASP A 142 -1.17 2.90 -4.89
N THR A 143 -0.63 2.86 -6.09
CA THR A 143 -0.13 4.06 -6.78
C THR A 143 -1.20 4.84 -7.51
N ASN A 144 -2.38 4.26 -7.75
CA ASN A 144 -3.39 4.85 -8.63
C ASN A 144 -2.88 5.26 -10.03
N LEU A 145 -1.64 4.85 -10.39
CA LEU A 145 -1.05 5.13 -11.70
C LEU A 145 -1.72 4.30 -12.79
N GLN A 146 -1.77 4.83 -13.96
CA GLN A 146 -2.31 4.16 -15.15
C GLN A 146 -1.20 4.08 -16.21
N LYS A 147 -1.38 3.21 -17.21
CA LYS A 147 -0.41 3.04 -18.31
C LYS A 147 0.00 4.38 -18.96
N LYS A 148 -0.93 5.33 -19.09
CA LYS A 148 -0.65 6.67 -19.62
C LYS A 148 0.26 7.54 -18.74
N ASP A 149 0.48 7.15 -17.49
CA ASP A 149 1.31 7.88 -16.53
C ASP A 149 2.77 7.36 -16.53
N CYS A 150 3.02 6.18 -17.13
CA CYS A 150 4.32 5.51 -17.11
C CYS A 150 5.46 6.37 -17.69
N ASP A 151 5.18 7.13 -18.76
CA ASP A 151 6.20 8.01 -19.38
C ASP A 151 6.59 9.22 -18.52
N LYS A 152 5.84 9.47 -17.45
CA LYS A 152 6.02 10.63 -16.55
C LYS A 152 6.63 10.29 -15.21
N ILE A 153 6.77 9.01 -14.91
CA ILE A 153 7.34 8.52 -13.66
C ILE A 153 8.81 8.14 -13.86
N LYS A 154 9.57 8.25 -12.77
CA LYS A 154 11.00 7.91 -12.74
C LYS A 154 11.18 6.74 -11.80
N TYR A 155 11.83 5.72 -12.29
CA TYR A 155 12.16 4.54 -11.47
C TYR A 155 13.57 4.65 -10.86
N ASP A 156 14.45 5.46 -11.45
CA ASP A 156 15.86 5.60 -11.07
C ASP A 156 16.54 4.21 -10.89
N ASN A 157 16.89 3.85 -9.65
CA ASN A 157 17.50 2.56 -9.32
C ASN A 157 16.49 1.47 -8.96
N PHE A 158 15.18 1.73 -9.06
CA PHE A 158 14.15 0.76 -8.75
C PHE A 158 13.81 -0.11 -9.97
N ILE A 159 13.47 -1.35 -9.70
CA ILE A 159 12.98 -2.30 -10.70
C ILE A 159 11.52 -2.63 -10.37
N ASP A 160 10.64 -2.51 -11.34
CA ASP A 160 9.27 -2.99 -11.19
C ASP A 160 9.28 -4.53 -11.17
N VAL A 161 8.82 -5.12 -10.07
CA VAL A 161 8.82 -6.57 -9.87
C VAL A 161 8.00 -7.29 -10.94
N TYR A 162 6.98 -6.65 -11.48
CA TYR A 162 6.20 -7.19 -12.60
C TYR A 162 7.06 -7.45 -13.85
N ASP A 163 8.03 -6.58 -14.13
CA ASP A 163 8.91 -6.74 -15.29
C ASP A 163 9.87 -7.93 -15.14
N LEU A 164 10.05 -8.44 -13.92
CA LEU A 164 10.83 -9.65 -13.65
C LEU A 164 10.06 -10.96 -14.00
N GLY A 165 8.79 -10.87 -14.35
CA GLY A 165 8.00 -12.00 -14.84
C GLY A 165 7.62 -13.07 -13.82
N PHE A 166 7.75 -12.78 -12.52
CA PHE A 166 7.41 -13.73 -11.44
C PHE A 166 5.90 -13.93 -11.25
N ASP A 167 5.09 -12.96 -11.64
CA ASP A 167 3.64 -13.07 -11.60
C ASP A 167 3.05 -12.65 -12.95
N LYS A 168 2.15 -13.49 -13.46
CA LYS A 168 1.42 -13.25 -14.69
C LYS A 168 0.03 -12.67 -14.46
N THR A 169 -0.30 -12.24 -13.25
CA THR A 169 -1.56 -11.54 -12.99
C THR A 169 -1.57 -10.27 -13.82
N LYS A 170 -2.54 -10.21 -14.73
CA LYS A 170 -2.61 -9.14 -15.73
C LYS A 170 -3.04 -7.83 -15.11
N TYR A 171 -3.83 -7.90 -14.04
CA TYR A 171 -4.45 -6.74 -13.40
C TYR A 171 -4.42 -6.89 -11.87
N THR A 172 -4.15 -5.80 -11.17
CA THR A 172 -4.29 -5.69 -9.72
C THR A 172 -5.63 -5.07 -9.33
N TYR A 173 -6.28 -4.39 -10.27
CA TYR A 173 -7.64 -3.88 -10.17
C TYR A 173 -8.46 -4.42 -11.35
N ASP A 174 -9.50 -5.19 -11.09
CA ASP A 174 -10.37 -5.77 -12.12
C ASP A 174 -11.84 -5.45 -11.84
N GLY A 175 -12.33 -4.35 -12.42
CA GLY A 175 -13.73 -3.95 -12.34
C GLY A 175 -14.62 -4.69 -13.35
N VAL A 176 -14.06 -5.53 -14.23
CA VAL A 176 -14.86 -6.32 -15.19
C VAL A 176 -15.35 -7.60 -14.55
N ASP A 177 -14.46 -8.33 -13.89
CA ASP A 177 -14.78 -9.64 -13.29
C ASP A 177 -15.19 -9.52 -11.82
N ASN A 178 -14.93 -8.38 -11.16
CA ASN A 178 -15.38 -8.15 -9.80
C ASN A 178 -16.77 -7.49 -9.78
N PRO A 179 -17.83 -8.23 -9.35
CA PRO A 179 -19.19 -7.72 -9.35
C PRO A 179 -19.44 -6.60 -8.33
N LEU A 180 -18.54 -6.43 -7.36
CA LEU A 180 -18.63 -5.38 -6.32
C LEU A 180 -18.17 -4.00 -6.83
N LEU A 181 -17.50 -3.94 -7.98
CA LEU A 181 -17.02 -2.71 -8.56
C LEU A 181 -17.99 -2.18 -9.63
N SER A 182 -18.39 -0.93 -9.48
CA SER A 182 -19.34 -0.28 -10.40
C SER A 182 -18.71 0.07 -11.75
N ASN A 183 -17.41 0.32 -11.80
CA ASN A 183 -16.71 0.62 -13.04
C ASN A 183 -16.22 -0.67 -13.72
N LYS A 184 -16.15 -0.63 -15.06
CA LYS A 184 -15.71 -1.75 -15.89
C LYS A 184 -14.28 -1.55 -16.40
N ILE A 185 -13.40 -1.12 -15.52
CA ILE A 185 -11.98 -0.85 -15.82
C ILE A 185 -11.14 -1.99 -15.30
N ARG A 186 -10.10 -2.35 -16.07
CA ARG A 186 -9.00 -3.19 -15.63
C ARG A 186 -7.73 -2.36 -15.60
N SER A 187 -7.01 -2.43 -14.52
CA SER A 187 -5.76 -1.69 -14.35
C SER A 187 -4.77 -2.47 -13.50
N ARG A 188 -3.51 -2.27 -13.77
CA ARG A 188 -2.43 -2.53 -12.82
C ARG A 188 -2.14 -1.21 -12.11
N ILE A 189 -2.32 -1.20 -10.81
CA ILE A 189 -2.19 -0.01 -9.96
C ILE A 189 -0.92 -0.13 -9.13
#